data_484fd1901e99547ddba48d4226336903
#
_entry.id   484fd1901e99547ddba48d4226336903
#
_cell.length_a   1.000
_cell.length_b   1.000
_cell.length_c   1.000
_cell.angle_alpha   90.00
_cell.angle_beta   90.00
_cell.angle_gamma   90.00
#
_symmetry.space_group_name_H-M   'P 1'
#
loop_
_entity.id
_entity.type
_entity.pdbx_description
1 polymer ?
#
loop_
_entity_poly.entity_id
_entity_poly.type
_entity_poly.pdbx_seq_one_letter_code
_entity_poly.pdbx_strand_id
1 'polypeptide(L)'
;MRTQIPLLIILACAMVAASTLPGCVTQTSTLNNTSTISTTVSGRAATKSSTDDNSWTAPTHYLVTIGKTMVYAEAANTPEERETGLMNRTSLNENAGMLFVFPIEQKQSFWMKNMRISLDIVFITTDKHVLDVYQSVPPCTTDPCVSYTSNAPIRYVLEVNAGFSEQHGIVSGDPVSITASS
;
A
#
# COMPACT_ATOMS: atom_id res chain seq x y z
N MET A 1 -46.59 9.58 -29.16
CA MET A 1 -47.31 9.46 -27.88
C MET A 1 -46.38 9.91 -26.78
N ARG A 2 -46.66 11.08 -26.23
CA ARG A 2 -45.91 11.71 -25.10
C ARG A 2 -46.56 11.24 -23.79
N THR A 3 -45.76 10.68 -22.89
CA THR A 3 -46.23 10.42 -21.52
C THR A 3 -45.37 11.25 -20.56
N GLN A 4 -45.99 12.27 -19.98
CA GLN A 4 -45.47 13.13 -18.93
C GLN A 4 -45.59 12.40 -17.57
N ILE A 5 -44.55 12.48 -16.75
CA ILE A 5 -44.58 11.98 -15.36
C ILE A 5 -44.55 13.23 -14.45
N PRO A 6 -45.43 13.34 -13.46
CA PRO A 6 -45.53 14.54 -12.63
C PRO A 6 -44.49 14.56 -11.47
N LEU A 7 -44.03 15.76 -11.25
CA LEU A 7 -43.22 16.22 -10.12
C LEU A 7 -44.02 16.15 -8.82
N LEU A 8 -43.58 15.39 -7.82
CA LEU A 8 -44.14 15.46 -6.47
C LEU A 8 -43.12 16.10 -5.54
N ILE A 9 -43.42 17.33 -5.18
CA ILE A 9 -42.75 18.11 -4.14
C ILE A 9 -43.35 17.71 -2.81
N ILE A 10 -42.57 17.22 -1.84
CA ILE A 10 -42.96 17.17 -0.45
C ILE A 10 -41.95 17.96 0.37
N LEU A 11 -42.47 19.06 0.87
CA LEU A 11 -41.87 20.00 1.83
C LEU A 11 -42.42 19.66 3.23
N ALA A 12 -41.57 19.43 4.20
CA ALA A 12 -41.83 19.57 5.64
C ALA A 12 -40.61 19.10 6.42
N CYS A 13 -40.14 19.69 7.43
CA CYS A 13 -40.46 20.71 8.40
C CYS A 13 -39.30 20.70 9.40
N ALA A 14 -38.82 21.86 9.74
CA ALA A 14 -37.81 22.09 10.76
C ALA A 14 -38.30 21.70 12.16
N MET A 15 -37.42 21.14 13.01
CA MET A 15 -37.50 21.34 14.46
C MET A 15 -36.08 21.44 15.05
N VAL A 16 -35.84 22.59 15.60
CA VAL A 16 -34.73 23.00 16.45
C VAL A 16 -34.89 22.34 17.81
N ALA A 17 -33.84 21.77 18.34
CA ALA A 17 -33.70 21.58 19.79
C ALA A 17 -32.24 21.82 20.19
N ALA A 18 -32.03 22.95 20.83
CA ALA A 18 -30.82 23.28 21.57
C ALA A 18 -30.76 22.47 22.88
N SER A 19 -29.62 21.93 23.22
CA SER A 19 -29.32 21.49 24.59
C SER A 19 -27.83 21.68 24.88
N THR A 20 -27.54 22.72 25.56
CA THR A 20 -26.57 23.08 26.62
C THR A 20 -25.47 22.07 26.97
N LEU A 21 -24.24 22.59 26.87
CA LEU A 21 -23.05 22.14 27.64
C LEU A 21 -23.20 22.40 29.12
N PRO A 22 -22.53 21.66 30.05
CA PRO A 22 -21.23 22.14 30.49
C PRO A 22 -20.24 21.03 30.94
N GLY A 23 -18.96 21.37 31.08
CA GLY A 23 -18.05 20.59 31.89
C GLY A 23 -16.58 20.57 31.40
N CYS A 24 -15.95 21.75 31.44
CA CYS A 24 -14.50 21.89 31.41
C CYS A 24 -13.96 21.42 32.77
N VAL A 25 -13.21 20.32 32.81
CA VAL A 25 -12.39 19.93 33.97
C VAL A 25 -10.94 20.04 33.59
N THR A 26 -10.33 21.15 33.97
CA THR A 26 -8.89 21.33 34.02
C THR A 26 -8.33 20.53 35.21
N GLN A 27 -7.52 19.51 34.93
CA GLN A 27 -6.66 18.91 35.96
C GLN A 27 -5.28 19.50 35.86
N THR A 28 -4.98 20.41 36.76
CA THR A 28 -3.63 20.84 37.11
C THR A 28 -2.97 19.77 37.99
N SER A 29 -1.94 19.12 37.45
CA SER A 29 -1.05 18.29 38.28
C SER A 29 0.16 19.12 38.67
N THR A 30 0.19 19.48 39.91
CA THR A 30 1.32 20.15 40.59
C THR A 30 2.50 19.18 40.74
N LEU A 31 3.65 19.64 40.29
CA LEU A 31 4.96 19.05 40.60
C LEU A 31 5.38 19.42 42.02
N ASN A 32 5.67 18.44 42.82
CA ASN A 32 6.53 18.50 44.02
C ASN A 32 7.05 17.07 44.24
N ASN A 33 8.33 16.76 44.29
CA ASN A 33 9.23 17.11 45.31
C ASN A 33 10.61 16.49 45.06
N THR A 34 11.64 17.25 45.35
CA THR A 34 13.03 16.93 45.52
C THR A 34 13.22 15.86 46.59
N SER A 35 14.00 14.81 46.31
CA SER A 35 14.77 14.10 47.35
C SER A 35 15.92 13.37 46.71
N THR A 36 17.09 13.89 46.95
CA THR A 36 18.40 13.30 46.82
C THR A 36 18.56 12.16 47.81
N ILE A 37 18.83 10.94 47.38
CA ILE A 37 19.51 9.92 48.17
C ILE A 37 20.52 9.21 47.31
N SER A 38 21.79 9.48 47.57
CA SER A 38 22.92 8.68 47.11
C SER A 38 22.94 7.37 47.91
N THR A 39 22.88 6.24 47.22
CA THR A 39 23.29 4.97 47.79
C THR A 39 24.02 4.16 46.73
N THR A 40 25.30 4.09 46.89
CA THR A 40 26.22 3.19 46.20
C THR A 40 25.88 1.74 46.63
N VAL A 41 25.47 0.88 45.69
CA VAL A 41 25.52 -0.57 45.88
C VAL A 41 26.04 -1.24 44.64
N SER A 42 27.17 -1.85 44.87
CA SER A 42 27.94 -2.81 44.11
C SER A 42 27.12 -3.79 43.27
N GLY A 43 27.59 -3.96 42.04
CA GLY A 43 27.50 -5.06 41.11
C GLY A 43 26.51 -6.20 41.30
N ARG A 44 25.57 -6.28 40.39
CA ARG A 44 25.08 -7.57 39.91
C ARG A 44 24.66 -7.37 38.43
N ALA A 45 25.32 -8.13 37.57
CA ALA A 45 24.98 -8.17 36.15
C ALA A 45 23.49 -8.51 35.99
N ALA A 46 22.68 -7.54 35.65
CA ALA A 46 21.33 -7.78 35.21
C ALA A 46 21.43 -8.30 33.77
N THR A 47 21.23 -9.59 33.63
CA THR A 47 20.91 -10.22 32.34
C THR A 47 19.78 -9.42 31.74
N LYS A 48 20.05 -8.70 30.65
CA LYS A 48 19.00 -8.11 29.79
C LYS A 48 18.16 -9.25 29.26
N SER A 49 17.02 -9.49 29.89
CA SER A 49 15.92 -10.21 29.26
C SER A 49 15.39 -9.30 28.13
N SER A 50 15.91 -9.50 26.97
CA SER A 50 15.36 -8.92 25.73
C SER A 50 14.15 -9.76 25.33
N THR A 51 13.01 -9.46 25.90
CA THR A 51 11.72 -9.99 25.45
C THR A 51 10.78 -8.83 25.20
N ASP A 52 11.08 -8.07 24.16
CA ASP A 52 10.12 -7.23 23.46
C ASP A 52 10.50 -7.23 21.98
N ASP A 53 10.66 -8.43 21.41
CA ASP A 53 10.81 -8.61 19.97
C ASP A 53 9.42 -8.81 19.34
N ASN A 54 8.55 -7.83 19.57
CA ASN A 54 7.35 -7.66 18.78
C ASN A 54 7.62 -6.67 17.62
N SER A 55 8.84 -6.73 17.10
CA SER A 55 9.21 -6.07 15.85
C SER A 55 8.58 -6.86 14.71
N TRP A 56 7.33 -6.54 14.38
CA TRP A 56 6.73 -6.97 13.11
C TRP A 56 7.53 -6.32 11.97
N THR A 57 8.51 -7.05 11.45
CA THR A 57 9.19 -6.66 10.22
C THR A 57 8.31 -7.09 9.06
N ALA A 58 7.92 -6.14 8.21
CA ALA A 58 7.19 -6.46 6.99
C ALA A 58 8.01 -7.44 6.14
N PRO A 59 7.36 -8.42 5.47
CA PRO A 59 8.06 -9.33 4.59
C PRO A 59 8.86 -8.59 3.53
N THR A 60 10.07 -9.06 3.24
CA THR A 60 10.93 -8.50 2.20
C THR A 60 10.68 -9.11 0.83
N HIS A 61 10.01 -10.27 0.78
CA HIS A 61 9.67 -10.98 -0.45
C HIS A 61 8.28 -11.60 -0.36
N TYR A 62 7.66 -11.77 -1.51
CA TYR A 62 6.37 -12.42 -1.67
C TYR A 62 6.40 -13.43 -2.81
N LEU A 63 5.70 -14.55 -2.63
CA LEU A 63 5.27 -15.40 -3.72
C LEU A 63 3.90 -14.92 -4.18
N VAL A 64 3.84 -14.38 -5.39
CA VAL A 64 2.60 -13.95 -6.04
C VAL A 64 2.20 -15.01 -7.05
N THR A 65 1.00 -15.56 -6.93
CA THR A 65 0.46 -16.54 -7.86
C THR A 65 -0.76 -15.97 -8.55
N ILE A 66 -0.76 -15.96 -9.89
CA ILE A 66 -1.89 -15.53 -10.73
C ILE A 66 -2.24 -16.72 -11.63
N GLY A 67 -3.41 -17.31 -11.40
CA GLY A 67 -3.77 -18.56 -12.08
C GLY A 67 -2.78 -19.69 -11.74
N LYS A 68 -1.96 -20.11 -12.72
CA LYS A 68 -0.90 -21.12 -12.56
C LYS A 68 0.50 -20.51 -12.54
N THR A 69 0.62 -19.21 -12.75
CA THR A 69 1.89 -18.52 -12.88
C THR A 69 2.35 -18.03 -11.51
N MET A 70 3.61 -18.30 -11.18
CA MET A 70 4.25 -17.90 -9.93
C MET A 70 5.32 -16.85 -10.20
N VAL A 71 5.31 -15.76 -9.41
CA VAL A 71 6.30 -14.70 -9.44
C VAL A 71 6.94 -14.56 -8.06
N TYR A 72 8.25 -14.59 -8.00
CA TYR A 72 9.02 -14.27 -6.80
C TYR A 72 9.26 -12.76 -6.77
N ALA A 73 8.48 -12.06 -5.97
CA ALA A 73 8.47 -10.61 -5.95
C ALA A 73 9.20 -10.05 -4.72
N GLU A 74 10.13 -9.14 -4.95
CA GLU A 74 10.65 -8.27 -3.90
C GLU A 74 9.53 -7.37 -3.39
N ALA A 75 9.54 -7.04 -2.11
CA ALA A 75 8.51 -6.18 -1.51
C ALA A 75 8.90 -4.70 -1.59
N ALA A 76 7.96 -3.85 -1.98
CA ALA A 76 8.02 -2.40 -1.80
C ALA A 76 6.92 -2.00 -0.79
N ASN A 77 7.24 -2.07 0.50
CA ASN A 77 6.30 -1.87 1.60
C ASN A 77 6.36 -0.45 2.18
N THR A 78 7.52 0.20 2.13
CA THR A 78 7.71 1.57 2.62
C THR A 78 7.50 2.61 1.51
N PRO A 79 7.25 3.88 1.84
CA PRO A 79 7.17 4.95 0.85
C PRO A 79 8.44 5.06 -0.02
N GLU A 80 9.61 4.92 0.58
CA GLU A 80 10.92 5.04 -0.07
C GLU A 80 11.16 3.87 -1.05
N GLU A 81 10.79 2.64 -0.64
CA GLU A 81 10.86 1.47 -1.51
C GLU A 81 9.91 1.60 -2.70
N ARG A 82 8.68 2.09 -2.47
CA ARG A 82 7.72 2.32 -3.56
C ARG A 82 8.13 3.43 -4.50
N GLU A 83 8.80 4.49 -4.01
CA GLU A 83 9.33 5.55 -4.85
C GLU A 83 10.50 5.06 -5.71
N THR A 84 11.38 4.25 -5.14
CA THR A 84 12.56 3.71 -5.84
C THR A 84 12.18 2.61 -6.83
N GLY A 85 11.33 1.67 -6.42
CA GLY A 85 10.89 0.55 -7.24
C GLY A 85 12.06 -0.18 -7.93
N LEU A 86 11.89 -0.49 -9.19
CA LEU A 86 12.89 -1.15 -10.05
C LEU A 86 13.81 -0.16 -10.80
N MET A 87 13.85 1.12 -10.39
CA MET A 87 14.70 2.12 -11.02
C MET A 87 16.16 1.67 -11.13
N ASN A 88 16.82 2.06 -12.23
CA ASN A 88 18.22 1.78 -12.55
C ASN A 88 18.59 0.30 -12.72
N ARG A 89 17.68 -0.65 -12.58
CA ARG A 89 17.94 -2.06 -12.88
C ARG A 89 18.05 -2.27 -14.39
N THR A 90 19.04 -3.04 -14.77
CA THR A 90 19.34 -3.37 -16.18
C THR A 90 18.76 -4.70 -16.62
N SER A 91 18.31 -5.51 -15.67
CA SER A 91 17.66 -6.80 -15.92
C SER A 91 16.81 -7.21 -14.71
N LEU A 92 15.86 -8.10 -14.97
CA LEU A 92 15.04 -8.79 -13.99
C LEU A 92 14.97 -10.26 -14.41
N ASN A 93 15.11 -11.20 -13.45
CA ASN A 93 15.01 -12.63 -13.77
C ASN A 93 13.61 -12.95 -14.31
N GLU A 94 13.50 -14.02 -15.10
CA GLU A 94 12.28 -14.35 -15.84
C GLU A 94 11.02 -14.40 -14.98
N ASN A 95 11.07 -15.07 -13.82
CA ASN A 95 9.95 -15.21 -12.89
C ASN A 95 10.10 -14.31 -11.66
N ALA A 96 10.87 -13.23 -11.76
CA ALA A 96 11.02 -12.24 -10.70
C ALA A 96 10.17 -11.01 -10.96
N GLY A 97 9.86 -10.27 -9.89
CA GLY A 97 9.11 -9.03 -9.95
C GLY A 97 9.30 -8.19 -8.71
N MET A 98 8.55 -7.12 -8.62
CA MET A 98 8.39 -6.31 -7.42
C MET A 98 6.92 -6.12 -7.10
N LEU A 99 6.54 -6.42 -5.85
CA LEU A 99 5.19 -6.22 -5.34
C LEU A 99 5.15 -4.96 -4.49
N PHE A 100 4.45 -3.96 -4.96
CA PHE A 100 4.15 -2.74 -4.22
C PHE A 100 2.92 -2.98 -3.36
N VAL A 101 3.05 -2.77 -2.05
CA VAL A 101 1.97 -2.95 -1.07
C VAL A 101 1.59 -1.59 -0.51
N PHE A 102 0.34 -1.20 -0.69
CA PHE A 102 -0.18 0.07 -0.19
C PHE A 102 -0.99 -0.14 1.08
N PRO A 103 -0.79 0.69 2.13
CA PRO A 103 -1.51 0.55 3.39
C PRO A 103 -3.00 0.90 3.27
N ILE A 104 -3.35 1.74 2.29
CA ILE A 104 -4.70 2.23 2.05
C ILE A 104 -5.08 1.93 0.60
N GLU A 105 -6.32 1.48 0.39
CA GLU A 105 -6.90 1.27 -0.92
C GLU A 105 -7.22 2.62 -1.58
N GLN A 106 -6.59 2.89 -2.71
CA GLN A 106 -6.82 4.10 -3.52
C GLN A 106 -6.35 3.89 -4.96
N LYS A 107 -6.70 4.80 -5.86
CA LYS A 107 -6.10 4.82 -7.19
C LYS A 107 -4.62 5.12 -7.08
N GLN A 108 -3.82 4.34 -7.80
CA GLN A 108 -2.37 4.48 -7.84
C GLN A 108 -1.92 4.84 -9.24
N SER A 109 -0.87 5.65 -9.32
CA SER A 109 -0.23 6.06 -10.58
C SER A 109 1.23 5.68 -10.56
N PHE A 110 1.68 5.07 -11.64
CA PHE A 110 3.05 4.62 -11.85
C PHE A 110 3.67 5.34 -13.03
N TRP A 111 4.96 5.51 -13.01
CA TRP A 111 5.75 6.12 -14.09
C TRP A 111 7.00 5.28 -14.34
N MET A 112 7.60 5.46 -15.50
CA MET A 112 8.81 4.72 -15.89
C MET A 112 10.08 5.59 -15.81
N LYS A 113 10.08 6.59 -14.90
CA LYS A 113 11.23 7.48 -14.68
C LYS A 113 12.42 6.69 -14.15
N ASN A 114 13.61 6.94 -14.69
CA ASN A 114 14.86 6.27 -14.33
C ASN A 114 14.86 4.74 -14.55
N MET A 115 13.87 4.20 -15.26
CA MET A 115 13.84 2.81 -15.64
C MET A 115 14.82 2.56 -16.80
N ARG A 116 15.41 1.35 -16.84
CA ARG A 116 16.30 0.89 -17.92
C ARG A 116 15.77 -0.32 -18.66
N ILE A 117 14.71 -0.92 -18.16
CA ILE A 117 14.01 -2.07 -18.74
C ILE A 117 12.53 -1.73 -18.92
N SER A 118 11.90 -2.32 -19.92
CA SER A 118 10.46 -2.27 -20.07
C SER A 118 9.79 -3.26 -19.13
N LEU A 119 8.60 -2.94 -18.62
CA LEU A 119 7.86 -3.75 -17.65
C LEU A 119 6.40 -3.93 -18.06
N ASP A 120 5.79 -4.99 -17.54
CA ASP A 120 4.34 -5.08 -17.39
C ASP A 120 3.98 -4.59 -15.99
N ILE A 121 2.92 -3.78 -15.88
CA ILE A 121 2.40 -3.25 -14.61
C ILE A 121 1.02 -3.85 -14.39
N VAL A 122 0.90 -4.73 -13.39
CA VAL A 122 -0.34 -5.44 -13.06
C VAL A 122 -0.96 -4.80 -11.82
N PHE A 123 -2.08 -4.14 -11.97
CA PHE A 123 -2.86 -3.57 -10.87
C PHE A 123 -3.76 -4.63 -10.24
N ILE A 124 -3.73 -4.76 -8.91
CA ILE A 124 -4.42 -5.82 -8.17
C ILE A 124 -5.29 -5.20 -7.08
N THR A 125 -6.54 -5.59 -7.04
CA THR A 125 -7.55 -5.12 -6.08
C THR A 125 -7.28 -5.62 -4.66
N THR A 126 -7.99 -5.06 -3.67
CA THR A 126 -7.88 -5.48 -2.27
C THR A 126 -8.37 -6.91 -2.06
N ASP A 127 -9.37 -7.35 -2.81
CA ASP A 127 -9.92 -8.72 -2.81
C ASP A 127 -9.09 -9.68 -3.69
N LYS A 128 -7.92 -9.23 -4.13
CA LYS A 128 -6.91 -10.04 -4.84
C LYS A 128 -7.39 -10.61 -6.17
N HIS A 129 -7.82 -9.71 -7.03
CA HIS A 129 -8.03 -9.97 -8.44
C HIS A 129 -7.24 -8.98 -9.29
N VAL A 130 -6.80 -9.41 -10.44
CA VAL A 130 -6.21 -8.51 -11.43
C VAL A 130 -7.28 -7.50 -11.87
N LEU A 131 -7.03 -6.22 -11.65
CA LEU A 131 -7.90 -5.14 -12.09
C LEU A 131 -7.61 -4.78 -13.55
N ASP A 132 -6.33 -4.53 -13.85
CA ASP A 132 -5.86 -4.00 -15.12
C ASP A 132 -4.39 -4.36 -15.34
N VAL A 133 -3.96 -4.43 -16.61
CA VAL A 133 -2.58 -4.73 -17.00
C VAL A 133 -2.12 -3.74 -18.07
N TYR A 134 -1.09 -2.97 -17.77
CA TYR A 134 -0.35 -2.22 -18.78
C TYR A 134 0.84 -3.06 -19.23
N GLN A 135 0.80 -3.50 -20.49
CA GLN A 135 1.81 -4.41 -21.05
C GLN A 135 2.93 -3.65 -21.73
N SER A 136 4.14 -4.17 -21.62
CA SER A 136 5.33 -3.74 -22.34
C SER A 136 5.58 -2.22 -22.25
N VAL A 137 5.40 -1.67 -21.06
CA VAL A 137 5.58 -0.24 -20.78
C VAL A 137 7.06 0.11 -20.90
N PRO A 138 7.45 1.00 -21.83
CA PRO A 138 8.86 1.33 -22.05
C PRO A 138 9.39 2.31 -21.00
N PRO A 139 10.72 2.36 -20.79
CA PRO A 139 11.37 3.40 -20.01
C PRO A 139 10.96 4.80 -20.46
N CYS A 140 10.84 5.72 -19.51
CA CYS A 140 10.51 7.11 -19.82
C CYS A 140 11.69 7.84 -20.47
N THR A 141 11.46 8.41 -21.64
CA THR A 141 12.44 9.21 -22.40
C THR A 141 12.03 10.68 -22.55
N THR A 142 10.90 11.08 -21.95
CA THR A 142 10.33 12.43 -22.04
C THR A 142 10.16 13.06 -20.66
N ASP A 143 10.05 14.37 -20.58
CA ASP A 143 9.69 15.08 -19.38
C ASP A 143 8.51 16.02 -19.68
N PRO A 144 7.36 15.88 -19.01
CA PRO A 144 7.07 14.89 -17.95
C PRO A 144 6.89 13.48 -18.50
N CYS A 145 7.17 12.48 -17.62
CA CYS A 145 6.88 11.08 -17.91
C CYS A 145 5.37 10.81 -17.99
N VAL A 146 5.00 9.88 -18.87
CA VAL A 146 3.63 9.34 -18.90
C VAL A 146 3.33 8.63 -17.59
N SER A 147 2.10 8.81 -17.12
CA SER A 147 1.60 8.18 -15.89
C SER A 147 0.60 7.08 -16.24
N TYR A 148 0.80 5.90 -15.69
CA TYR A 148 -0.06 4.72 -15.82
C TYR A 148 -0.89 4.60 -14.55
N THR A 149 -2.18 4.87 -14.64
CA THR A 149 -3.05 4.99 -13.46
C THR A 149 -4.10 3.89 -13.44
N SER A 150 -4.31 3.28 -12.28
CA SER A 150 -5.37 2.29 -12.10
C SER A 150 -6.76 2.90 -12.33
N ASN A 151 -7.64 2.19 -13.02
CA ASN A 151 -9.00 2.66 -13.32
C ASN A 151 -9.93 2.65 -12.09
N ALA A 152 -9.58 1.87 -11.04
CA ALA A 152 -10.28 1.81 -9.76
C ALA A 152 -9.28 1.82 -8.58
N PRO A 153 -9.73 1.98 -7.31
CA PRO A 153 -8.88 1.82 -6.14
C PRO A 153 -8.26 0.42 -6.09
N ILE A 154 -6.99 0.35 -5.68
CA ILE A 154 -6.22 -0.89 -5.56
C ILE A 154 -5.35 -0.87 -4.31
N ARG A 155 -4.84 -2.02 -3.93
CA ARG A 155 -3.94 -2.16 -2.79
C ARG A 155 -2.59 -2.75 -3.16
N TYR A 156 -2.49 -3.39 -4.33
CA TYR A 156 -1.25 -4.02 -4.77
C TYR A 156 -0.96 -3.68 -6.22
N VAL A 157 0.31 -3.58 -6.55
CA VAL A 157 0.79 -3.53 -7.93
C VAL A 157 1.96 -4.50 -8.06
N LEU A 158 1.95 -5.31 -9.11
CA LEU A 158 3.04 -6.20 -9.44
C LEU A 158 3.70 -5.72 -10.73
N GLU A 159 4.99 -5.43 -10.65
CA GLU A 159 5.84 -5.16 -11.81
C GLU A 159 6.63 -6.42 -12.17
N VAL A 160 6.60 -6.79 -13.44
CA VAL A 160 7.32 -7.95 -14.02
C VAL A 160 7.95 -7.57 -15.35
N ASN A 161 8.75 -8.46 -15.94
CA ASN A 161 9.33 -8.24 -17.27
C ASN A 161 8.25 -7.92 -18.30
N ALA A 162 8.57 -7.07 -19.27
CA ALA A 162 7.68 -6.76 -20.39
C ALA A 162 7.33 -8.04 -21.18
N GLY A 163 6.03 -8.18 -21.51
CA GLY A 163 5.49 -9.35 -22.21
C GLY A 163 5.19 -10.56 -21.32
N PHE A 164 5.52 -10.49 -20.03
CA PHE A 164 5.26 -11.57 -19.08
C PHE A 164 3.75 -11.88 -18.98
N SER A 165 2.94 -10.84 -18.87
CA SER A 165 1.49 -10.99 -18.74
C SER A 165 0.86 -11.63 -19.98
N GLU A 166 1.32 -11.26 -21.18
CA GLU A 166 0.88 -11.86 -22.43
C GLU A 166 1.29 -13.33 -22.52
N GLN A 167 2.57 -13.63 -22.24
CA GLN A 167 3.12 -14.99 -22.28
C GLN A 167 2.38 -15.95 -21.35
N HIS A 168 1.93 -15.48 -20.20
CA HIS A 168 1.26 -16.27 -19.18
C HIS A 168 -0.27 -16.15 -19.19
N GLY A 169 -0.82 -15.37 -20.13
CA GLY A 169 -2.26 -15.18 -20.28
C GLY A 169 -2.92 -14.48 -19.09
N ILE A 170 -2.20 -13.58 -18.42
CA ILE A 170 -2.72 -12.81 -17.28
C ILE A 170 -3.65 -11.73 -17.79
N VAL A 171 -4.90 -11.75 -17.32
CA VAL A 171 -5.96 -10.83 -17.74
C VAL A 171 -6.74 -10.27 -16.54
N SER A 172 -7.46 -9.18 -16.77
CA SER A 172 -8.39 -8.63 -15.77
C SER A 172 -9.39 -9.68 -15.29
N GLY A 173 -9.61 -9.75 -13.98
CA GLY A 173 -10.47 -10.72 -13.31
C GLY A 173 -9.76 -11.97 -12.81
N ASP A 174 -8.50 -12.21 -13.18
CA ASP A 174 -7.76 -13.37 -12.68
C ASP A 174 -7.55 -13.31 -11.17
N PRO A 175 -7.75 -14.45 -10.45
CA PRO A 175 -7.49 -14.50 -9.02
C PRO A 175 -6.00 -14.47 -8.71
N VAL A 176 -5.64 -13.74 -7.68
CA VAL A 176 -4.27 -13.55 -7.21
C VAL A 176 -4.10 -14.08 -5.80
N SER A 177 -3.05 -14.85 -5.54
CA SER A 177 -2.60 -15.22 -4.20
C SER A 177 -1.29 -14.52 -3.89
N ILE A 178 -1.18 -13.92 -2.71
CA ILE A 178 0.01 -13.22 -2.24
C ILE A 178 0.39 -13.82 -0.90
N THR A 179 1.54 -14.49 -0.85
CA THR A 179 2.05 -15.15 0.37
C THR A 179 3.43 -14.60 0.68
N ALA A 180 3.65 -14.22 1.94
CA ALA A 180 4.99 -13.81 2.38
C ALA A 180 5.98 -14.98 2.20
N SER A 181 7.14 -14.67 1.63
CA SER A 181 8.25 -15.61 1.50
C SER A 181 9.31 -15.24 2.55
N SER A 182 9.66 -16.19 3.37
CA SER A 182 10.73 -16.07 4.38
C SER A 182 12.08 -16.32 3.72
#